data_02bf871dac833c17dc8c8dc694b831a0
#
_entry.id   02bf871dac833c17dc8c8dc694b831a0
#
_cell.length_a   1.000
_cell.length_b   1.000
_cell.length_c   1.000
_cell.angle_alpha   90.00
_cell.angle_beta   90.00
_cell.angle_gamma   90.00
#
_symmetry.space_group_name_H-M   'P 1'
#
loop_
_entity.id
_entity.type
_entity.pdbx_description
1 polymer ?
#
loop_
_entity_poly.entity_id
_entity_poly.type
_entity_poly.pdbx_seq_one_letter_code
_entity_poly.pdbx_strand_id
1 'polypeptide(L)'
;MQKKAIRSLLWMQALLCAMFLFACSNDDDNSNAPLPKPDPKEVKVQVAADTKTNTATVNVANAPAEASLSLVLDINRGKALDQATADKNGTHTFKLPLLAGYEQKLKLVVKSGGTSAEVNNLTLPAAEEQYTDEQITQGLQGHVWQSVQTRSRILVGHTGTRPYSQFVTQALKRFEFLADSKFTFTVLSPLQKSFPNGTWTVKSKRIDIDTQIPLGPMQLHNTRIQNLTNKELVMLTEVEDGLFLLTFEAQ
;
A
#
# COMPACT_ATOMS: atom_id res chain seq x y z
N MET A 1 -19.89 10.43 57.81
CA MET A 1 -18.88 11.22 57.03
C MET A 1 -19.10 11.25 55.54
N GLN A 2 -20.07 10.53 54.95
CA GLN A 2 -20.28 10.46 53.48
C GLN A 2 -21.02 11.66 52.85
N LYS A 3 -21.83 12.40 53.58
CA LYS A 3 -22.62 13.50 53.03
C LYS A 3 -21.83 14.78 52.67
N LYS A 4 -20.62 14.98 53.23
CA LYS A 4 -19.78 16.15 52.90
C LYS A 4 -18.97 15.98 51.62
N ALA A 5 -18.61 14.75 51.23
CA ALA A 5 -17.83 14.46 50.02
C ALA A 5 -18.67 14.66 48.74
N ILE A 6 -19.97 14.35 48.78
CA ILE A 6 -20.84 14.46 47.60
C ILE A 6 -21.12 15.93 47.25
N ARG A 7 -21.20 16.82 48.26
CA ARG A 7 -21.41 18.25 48.01
C ARG A 7 -20.20 18.94 47.37
N SER A 8 -18.97 18.53 47.73
CA SER A 8 -17.77 19.09 47.11
C SER A 8 -17.60 18.64 45.66
N LEU A 9 -18.02 17.42 45.33
CA LEU A 9 -17.94 16.89 43.92
C LEU A 9 -18.92 17.61 42.99
N LEU A 10 -20.14 17.93 43.47
CA LEU A 10 -21.15 18.69 42.72
C LEU A 10 -20.69 20.14 42.44
N TRP A 11 -19.99 20.78 43.37
CA TRP A 11 -19.47 22.14 43.18
C TRP A 11 -18.30 22.16 42.19
N MET A 12 -17.49 21.11 42.16
CA MET A 12 -16.39 20.99 41.22
C MET A 12 -16.86 20.74 39.76
N GLN A 13 -17.95 19.98 39.60
CA GLN A 13 -18.56 19.78 38.27
C GLN A 13 -19.26 21.07 37.76
N ALA A 14 -19.90 21.84 38.62
CA ALA A 14 -20.50 23.13 38.26
C ALA A 14 -19.43 24.17 37.86
N LEU A 15 -18.26 24.16 38.51
CA LEU A 15 -17.15 25.06 38.15
C LEU A 15 -16.50 24.68 36.82
N LEU A 16 -16.41 23.37 36.50
CA LEU A 16 -15.88 22.89 35.24
C LEU A 16 -16.80 23.25 34.06
N CYS A 17 -18.14 23.18 34.23
CA CYS A 17 -19.09 23.62 33.21
C CYS A 17 -19.07 25.13 32.96
N ALA A 18 -18.75 25.92 33.98
CA ALA A 18 -18.70 27.40 33.85
C ALA A 18 -17.45 27.87 33.08
N MET A 19 -16.35 27.10 33.06
CA MET A 19 -15.15 27.44 32.28
C MET A 19 -15.28 27.16 30.77
N PHE A 20 -16.24 26.35 30.34
CA PHE A 20 -16.50 26.12 28.93
C PHE A 20 -17.41 27.15 28.25
N LEU A 21 -18.04 28.07 29.03
CA LEU A 21 -18.96 29.07 28.48
C LEU A 21 -18.32 30.44 28.20
N PHE A 22 -17.03 30.63 28.49
CA PHE A 22 -16.32 31.89 28.21
C PHE A 22 -15.26 31.82 27.14
N ALA A 23 -15.19 30.72 26.37
CA ALA A 23 -14.30 30.58 25.23
C ALA A 23 -15.03 30.81 23.89
N CYS A 24 -16.02 31.66 23.85
CA CYS A 24 -16.50 32.29 22.62
C CYS A 24 -15.94 33.72 22.59
N SER A 25 -14.67 33.86 22.28
CA SER A 25 -14.17 35.11 21.71
C SER A 25 -14.64 35.16 20.26
N ASN A 26 -15.37 36.19 19.92
CA ASN A 26 -15.68 36.61 18.58
C ASN A 26 -14.35 36.89 17.83
N ASP A 27 -13.80 35.90 17.22
CA ASP A 27 -13.05 36.07 15.98
C ASP A 27 -14.02 35.74 14.86
N ASP A 28 -14.56 36.78 14.25
CA ASP A 28 -15.29 36.73 12.98
C ASP A 28 -14.33 36.30 11.84
N ASP A 29 -13.64 35.19 12.00
CA ASP A 29 -13.06 34.46 10.89
C ASP A 29 -14.20 33.63 10.29
N ASN A 30 -14.78 34.21 9.27
CA ASN A 30 -15.82 33.63 8.42
C ASN A 30 -15.25 32.39 7.65
N SER A 31 -14.82 31.38 8.42
CA SER A 31 -14.22 30.14 7.91
C SER A 31 -15.27 29.14 7.37
N ASN A 32 -16.51 29.58 7.19
CA ASN A 32 -17.58 28.82 6.54
C ASN A 32 -17.71 29.07 5.03
N ALA A 33 -16.73 29.70 4.40
CA ALA A 33 -16.71 29.71 2.94
C ALA A 33 -16.60 28.26 2.42
N PRO A 34 -17.51 27.81 1.53
CA PRO A 34 -17.42 26.46 1.00
C PRO A 34 -16.05 26.27 0.34
N LEU A 35 -15.38 25.17 0.68
CA LEU A 35 -14.08 24.85 0.09
C LEU A 35 -14.18 24.90 -1.43
N PRO A 36 -13.19 25.48 -2.13
CA PRO A 36 -13.24 25.62 -3.57
C PRO A 36 -13.30 24.25 -4.24
N LYS A 37 -14.12 24.17 -5.30
CA LYS A 37 -14.26 22.93 -6.09
C LYS A 37 -12.99 22.73 -6.91
N PRO A 38 -12.43 21.51 -6.96
CA PRO A 38 -11.28 21.24 -7.79
C PRO A 38 -11.65 21.29 -9.29
N ASP A 39 -10.89 22.04 -10.09
CA ASP A 39 -10.94 21.97 -11.56
C ASP A 39 -9.75 21.15 -12.04
N PRO A 40 -9.95 20.00 -12.72
CA PRO A 40 -8.86 19.17 -13.20
C PRO A 40 -7.96 19.85 -14.23
N LYS A 41 -8.43 20.94 -14.88
CA LYS A 41 -7.65 21.72 -15.84
C LYS A 41 -6.68 22.68 -15.16
N GLU A 42 -6.97 23.09 -13.94
CA GLU A 42 -6.11 23.99 -13.17
C GLU A 42 -5.05 23.24 -12.39
N VAL A 43 -5.34 22.01 -11.94
CA VAL A 43 -4.39 21.19 -11.21
C VAL A 43 -3.25 20.75 -12.11
N LYS A 44 -2.04 21.13 -11.78
CA LYS A 44 -0.82 20.76 -12.50
C LYS A 44 -0.13 19.60 -11.83
N VAL A 45 0.25 18.61 -12.62
CA VAL A 45 0.97 17.44 -12.13
C VAL A 45 2.23 17.25 -12.98
N GLN A 46 3.38 17.15 -12.31
CA GLN A 46 4.67 16.86 -12.93
C GLN A 46 5.22 15.57 -12.34
N VAL A 47 5.62 14.65 -13.21
CA VAL A 47 6.23 13.38 -12.86
C VAL A 47 7.73 13.44 -13.18
N ALA A 48 8.57 13.14 -12.21
CA ALA A 48 10.01 12.96 -12.39
C ALA A 48 10.41 11.58 -11.84
N ALA A 49 11.08 10.77 -12.66
CA ALA A 49 11.55 9.45 -12.29
C ALA A 49 13.07 9.41 -12.27
N ASP A 50 13.63 8.82 -11.22
CA ASP A 50 15.04 8.49 -11.11
C ASP A 50 15.19 6.96 -11.10
N THR A 51 15.56 6.41 -12.25
CA THR A 51 15.75 4.96 -12.43
C THR A 51 17.00 4.43 -11.73
N LYS A 52 17.94 5.29 -11.31
CA LYS A 52 19.13 4.88 -10.56
C LYS A 52 18.79 4.59 -9.10
N THR A 53 17.91 5.40 -8.52
CA THR A 53 17.43 5.21 -7.14
C THR A 53 16.12 4.45 -7.07
N ASN A 54 15.55 4.05 -8.22
CA ASN A 54 14.25 3.40 -8.33
C ASN A 54 13.14 4.18 -7.62
N THR A 55 13.17 5.51 -7.72
CA THR A 55 12.19 6.39 -7.09
C THR A 55 11.56 7.33 -8.11
N ALA A 56 10.34 7.74 -7.85
CA ALA A 56 9.66 8.79 -8.59
C ALA A 56 9.11 9.85 -7.63
N THR A 57 9.07 11.06 -8.11
CA THR A 57 8.33 12.17 -7.48
C THR A 57 7.17 12.58 -8.37
N VAL A 58 6.01 12.79 -7.76
CA VAL A 58 4.83 13.35 -8.41
C VAL A 58 4.50 14.67 -7.72
N ASN A 59 4.86 15.77 -8.36
CA ASN A 59 4.61 17.11 -7.84
C ASN A 59 3.23 17.60 -8.27
N VAL A 60 2.41 17.94 -7.30
CA VAL A 60 1.07 18.51 -7.49
C VAL A 60 1.15 20.00 -7.18
N ALA A 61 0.53 20.83 -8.03
CA ALA A 61 0.38 22.26 -7.82
C ALA A 61 -1.01 22.74 -8.27
N ASN A 62 -1.43 23.87 -7.73
CA ASN A 62 -2.74 24.50 -8.02
C ASN A 62 -3.94 23.60 -7.63
N ALA A 63 -3.77 22.67 -6.71
CA ALA A 63 -4.92 22.04 -6.08
C ALA A 63 -5.61 23.04 -5.14
N PRO A 64 -6.90 22.90 -4.83
CA PRO A 64 -7.48 23.67 -3.74
C PRO A 64 -6.69 23.49 -2.45
N ALA A 65 -6.54 24.55 -1.67
CA ALA A 65 -5.90 24.47 -0.35
C ALA A 65 -6.60 23.39 0.49
N GLU A 66 -5.80 22.59 1.19
CA GLU A 66 -6.27 21.51 2.06
C GLU A 66 -7.11 20.41 1.36
N ALA A 67 -7.08 20.35 0.03
CA ALA A 67 -7.71 19.27 -0.72
C ALA A 67 -7.09 17.92 -0.39
N SER A 68 -7.93 16.88 -0.29
CA SER A 68 -7.45 15.51 -0.20
C SER A 68 -6.96 15.04 -1.56
N LEU A 69 -5.75 14.53 -1.61
CA LEU A 69 -5.06 14.05 -2.80
C LEU A 69 -4.86 12.53 -2.69
N SER A 70 -5.19 11.79 -3.73
CA SER A 70 -4.95 10.34 -3.79
C SER A 70 -4.35 9.97 -5.14
N LEU A 71 -3.15 9.41 -5.14
CA LEU A 71 -2.57 8.76 -6.33
C LEU A 71 -3.08 7.33 -6.43
N VAL A 72 -3.78 7.02 -7.48
CA VAL A 72 -4.47 5.73 -7.70
C VAL A 72 -3.93 5.09 -8.96
N LEU A 73 -3.73 3.77 -8.95
CA LEU A 73 -3.46 3.04 -10.19
C LEU A 73 -4.64 3.18 -11.15
N ASP A 74 -4.37 3.67 -12.36
CA ASP A 74 -5.38 3.87 -13.41
C ASP A 74 -5.65 2.56 -14.17
N ILE A 75 -6.18 1.61 -13.44
CA ILE A 75 -6.57 0.27 -13.89
C ILE A 75 -7.85 -0.12 -13.13
N ASN A 76 -8.64 -0.98 -13.73
CA ASN A 76 -9.85 -1.50 -13.06
C ASN A 76 -9.48 -2.05 -11.66
N ARG A 77 -10.17 -1.57 -10.61
CA ARG A 77 -9.92 -1.91 -9.19
C ARG A 77 -8.54 -1.51 -8.67
N GLY A 78 -7.83 -0.62 -9.36
CA GLY A 78 -6.59 -0.04 -8.86
C GLY A 78 -6.80 0.59 -7.49
N LYS A 79 -5.83 0.42 -6.59
CA LYS A 79 -5.85 0.99 -5.24
C LYS A 79 -5.03 2.27 -5.19
N ALA A 80 -5.30 3.08 -4.19
CA ALA A 80 -4.46 4.22 -3.90
C ALA A 80 -3.06 3.75 -3.50
N LEU A 81 -2.05 4.26 -4.20
CA LEU A 81 -0.65 4.03 -3.88
C LEU A 81 -0.21 4.92 -2.74
N ASP A 82 -0.70 6.16 -2.72
CA ASP A 82 -0.42 7.11 -1.66
C ASP A 82 -1.55 8.12 -1.52
N GLN A 83 -1.66 8.74 -0.35
CA GLN A 83 -2.67 9.75 -0.02
C GLN A 83 -2.05 10.85 0.82
N ALA A 84 -2.48 12.08 0.57
CA ALA A 84 -2.00 13.26 1.28
C ALA A 84 -3.06 14.37 1.28
N THR A 85 -2.75 15.45 1.96
CA THR A 85 -3.49 16.71 1.90
C THR A 85 -2.60 17.76 1.25
N ALA A 86 -3.16 18.54 0.31
CA ALA A 86 -2.47 19.68 -0.25
C ALA A 86 -2.21 20.73 0.85
N ASP A 87 -1.08 21.42 0.76
CA ASP A 87 -0.77 22.51 1.67
C ASP A 87 -1.66 23.76 1.41
N LYS A 88 -1.43 24.82 2.16
CA LYS A 88 -2.17 26.10 2.02
C LYS A 88 -1.97 26.76 0.65
N ASN A 89 -0.89 26.39 -0.07
CA ASN A 89 -0.60 26.88 -1.42
C ASN A 89 -1.14 25.94 -2.51
N GLY A 90 -1.85 24.89 -2.15
CA GLY A 90 -2.37 23.89 -3.07
C GLY A 90 -1.28 23.00 -3.66
N THR A 91 -0.18 22.77 -2.92
CA THR A 91 0.94 21.94 -3.40
C THR A 91 1.12 20.68 -2.55
N HIS A 92 1.68 19.64 -3.18
CA HIS A 92 2.16 18.44 -2.50
C HIS A 92 3.15 17.68 -3.39
N THR A 93 4.09 16.96 -2.78
CA THR A 93 5.03 16.07 -3.48
C THR A 93 4.91 14.66 -2.93
N PHE A 94 4.43 13.75 -3.77
CA PHE A 94 4.46 12.31 -3.47
C PHE A 94 5.83 11.74 -3.84
N LYS A 95 6.31 10.79 -3.05
CA LYS A 95 7.51 9.99 -3.33
C LYS A 95 7.09 8.52 -3.41
N LEU A 96 7.30 7.92 -4.57
CA LEU A 96 6.86 6.56 -4.86
C LEU A 96 8.05 5.70 -5.30
N PRO A 97 8.08 4.42 -4.94
CA PRO A 97 9.01 3.48 -5.57
C PRO A 97 8.59 3.21 -7.01
N LEU A 98 9.56 3.14 -7.92
CA LEU A 98 9.36 2.53 -9.21
C LEU A 98 9.31 1.01 -9.05
N LEU A 99 8.41 0.36 -9.78
CA LEU A 99 8.28 -1.10 -9.73
C LEU A 99 9.11 -1.77 -10.82
N ALA A 100 9.95 -2.75 -10.44
CA ALA A 100 10.83 -3.47 -11.36
C ALA A 100 10.03 -4.15 -12.48
N GLY A 101 10.38 -3.83 -13.72
CA GLY A 101 9.74 -4.38 -14.89
C GLY A 101 8.24 -4.07 -15.03
N TYR A 102 7.70 -3.08 -14.30
CA TYR A 102 6.26 -2.75 -14.32
C TYR A 102 6.03 -1.24 -14.43
N GLU A 103 5.51 -0.80 -15.58
CA GLU A 103 5.06 0.56 -15.80
C GLU A 103 3.76 0.81 -15.03
N GLN A 104 3.70 1.90 -14.27
CA GLN A 104 2.53 2.26 -13.48
C GLN A 104 1.77 3.40 -14.15
N LYS A 105 0.58 3.11 -14.66
CA LYS A 105 -0.37 4.15 -15.08
C LYS A 105 -1.16 4.63 -13.88
N LEU A 106 -1.18 5.94 -13.67
CA LEU A 106 -1.76 6.56 -12.49
C LEU A 106 -2.77 7.63 -12.88
N LYS A 107 -3.66 7.89 -11.93
CA LYS A 107 -4.47 9.10 -11.90
C LYS A 107 -4.38 9.75 -10.52
N LEU A 108 -4.42 11.07 -10.50
CA LEU A 108 -4.56 11.85 -9.27
C LEU A 108 -6.05 12.16 -9.06
N VAL A 109 -6.59 11.75 -7.94
CA VAL A 109 -7.94 12.12 -7.49
C VAL A 109 -7.80 13.24 -6.47
N VAL A 110 -8.41 14.39 -6.75
CA VAL A 110 -8.44 15.59 -5.90
C VAL A 110 -9.84 15.75 -5.36
N LYS A 111 -9.99 15.81 -4.03
CA LYS A 111 -11.30 16.01 -3.37
C LYS A 111 -11.28 17.27 -2.54
N SER A 112 -12.26 18.15 -2.74
CA SER A 112 -12.46 19.38 -1.98
C SER A 112 -13.93 19.81 -2.05
N GLY A 113 -14.45 20.41 -1.01
CA GLY A 113 -15.82 20.94 -0.99
C GLY A 113 -16.92 19.93 -1.33
N GLY A 114 -16.74 18.65 -0.98
CA GLY A 114 -17.70 17.58 -1.30
C GLY A 114 -17.70 17.14 -2.79
N THR A 115 -16.81 17.67 -3.60
CA THR A 115 -16.65 17.31 -5.02
C THR A 115 -15.29 16.66 -5.28
N SER A 116 -15.15 15.97 -6.42
CA SER A 116 -13.90 15.36 -6.83
C SER A 116 -13.59 15.68 -8.29
N ALA A 117 -12.30 15.78 -8.58
CA ALA A 117 -11.75 15.86 -9.94
C ALA A 117 -10.64 14.83 -10.13
N GLU A 118 -10.41 14.39 -11.37
CA GLU A 118 -9.36 13.44 -11.71
C GLU A 118 -8.41 14.04 -12.75
N VAL A 119 -7.11 13.92 -12.50
CA VAL A 119 -6.06 14.19 -13.49
C VAL A 119 -5.51 12.85 -13.94
N ASN A 120 -5.77 12.48 -15.18
CA ASN A 120 -5.47 11.17 -15.75
C ASN A 120 -4.15 11.17 -16.54
N ASN A 121 -3.77 10.00 -17.06
CA ASN A 121 -2.62 9.79 -17.94
C ASN A 121 -1.24 10.11 -17.29
N LEU A 122 -1.12 9.93 -16.00
CA LEU A 122 0.17 9.99 -15.32
C LEU A 122 0.86 8.64 -15.49
N THR A 123 2.13 8.64 -15.87
CA THR A 123 2.90 7.40 -16.06
C THR A 123 4.18 7.45 -15.26
N LEU A 124 4.42 6.40 -14.43
CA LEU A 124 5.73 6.12 -13.88
C LEU A 124 6.38 5.00 -14.70
N PRO A 125 7.59 5.19 -15.19
CA PRO A 125 8.29 4.14 -15.94
C PRO A 125 8.57 2.93 -15.04
N ALA A 126 8.78 1.77 -15.68
CA ALA A 126 9.28 0.62 -14.97
C ALA A 126 10.70 0.88 -14.45
N ALA A 127 11.00 0.40 -13.23
CA ALA A 127 12.38 0.29 -12.77
C ALA A 127 13.10 -0.84 -13.52
N GLU A 128 14.42 -0.75 -13.59
CA GLU A 128 15.23 -1.83 -14.12
C GLU A 128 15.21 -3.05 -13.19
N GLU A 129 15.11 -4.23 -13.77
CA GLU A 129 15.21 -5.50 -13.05
C GLU A 129 16.68 -5.84 -12.79
N GLN A 130 17.11 -5.64 -11.54
CA GLN A 130 18.52 -5.64 -11.16
C GLN A 130 19.17 -7.03 -11.05
N TYR A 131 18.36 -8.08 -10.88
CA TYR A 131 18.87 -9.43 -10.59
C TYR A 131 18.87 -10.31 -11.84
N THR A 132 19.90 -11.15 -12.00
CA THR A 132 19.92 -12.25 -13.00
C THR A 132 19.15 -13.46 -12.47
N ASP A 133 18.83 -14.42 -13.34
CA ASP A 133 18.15 -15.66 -12.95
C ASP A 133 18.96 -16.42 -11.89
N GLU A 134 20.30 -16.45 -12.01
CA GLU A 134 21.20 -17.09 -11.04
C GLU A 134 21.17 -16.37 -9.69
N GLN A 135 21.22 -15.02 -9.69
CA GLN A 135 21.16 -14.23 -8.46
C GLN A 135 19.82 -14.42 -7.74
N ILE A 136 18.72 -14.47 -8.49
CA ILE A 136 17.40 -14.75 -7.94
C ILE A 136 17.39 -16.15 -7.31
N THR A 137 17.84 -17.17 -8.06
CA THR A 137 17.85 -18.55 -7.58
C THR A 137 18.67 -18.70 -6.31
N GLN A 138 19.89 -18.16 -6.30
CA GLN A 138 20.79 -18.24 -5.13
C GLN A 138 20.25 -17.46 -3.93
N GLY A 139 19.72 -16.27 -4.16
CA GLY A 139 19.22 -15.41 -3.10
C GLY A 139 17.90 -15.90 -2.49
N LEU A 140 17.11 -16.69 -3.21
CA LEU A 140 15.87 -17.27 -2.68
C LEU A 140 16.11 -18.51 -1.83
N GLN A 141 17.12 -19.32 -2.19
CA GLN A 141 17.46 -20.56 -1.50
C GLN A 141 18.18 -20.32 -0.17
N GLY A 142 18.09 -21.29 0.74
CA GLY A 142 18.78 -21.25 2.03
C GLY A 142 18.16 -20.32 3.07
N HIS A 143 17.00 -19.74 2.79
CA HIS A 143 16.26 -18.89 3.69
C HIS A 143 14.85 -19.40 3.93
N VAL A 144 14.39 -19.24 5.16
CA VAL A 144 12.98 -19.35 5.52
C VAL A 144 12.40 -17.95 5.46
N TRP A 145 11.53 -17.71 4.50
CA TRP A 145 10.91 -16.41 4.28
C TRP A 145 9.61 -16.28 5.08
N GLN A 146 9.48 -15.22 5.86
CA GLN A 146 8.29 -14.93 6.66
C GLN A 146 7.63 -13.63 6.20
N SER A 147 6.33 -13.67 5.94
CA SER A 147 5.55 -12.51 5.48
C SER A 147 5.52 -11.38 6.52
N VAL A 148 5.74 -10.14 6.04
CA VAL A 148 5.55 -8.91 6.80
C VAL A 148 4.30 -8.20 6.30
N GLN A 149 3.16 -8.51 6.91
CA GLN A 149 1.85 -8.01 6.45
C GLN A 149 1.75 -6.49 6.45
N THR A 150 2.35 -5.81 7.43
CA THR A 150 2.31 -4.34 7.55
C THR A 150 3.05 -3.61 6.43
N ARG A 151 3.95 -4.30 5.72
CA ARG A 151 4.70 -3.78 4.57
C ARG A 151 4.22 -4.34 3.24
N SER A 152 3.34 -5.35 3.25
CA SER A 152 2.73 -5.90 2.05
C SER A 152 1.53 -5.06 1.62
N ARG A 153 1.34 -4.88 0.31
CA ARG A 153 0.31 -3.99 -0.25
C ARG A 153 -0.47 -4.69 -1.36
N ILE A 154 -1.75 -4.39 -1.44
CA ILE A 154 -2.60 -4.74 -2.58
C ILE A 154 -2.61 -3.53 -3.50
N LEU A 155 -2.09 -3.69 -4.71
CA LEU A 155 -2.05 -2.63 -5.72
C LEU A 155 -3.29 -2.66 -6.61
N VAL A 156 -3.73 -3.85 -6.98
CA VAL A 156 -4.97 -4.09 -7.72
C VAL A 156 -5.80 -5.13 -6.99
N GLY A 157 -7.07 -4.81 -6.74
CA GLY A 157 -7.98 -5.74 -6.09
C GLY A 157 -8.42 -6.87 -7.01
N HIS A 158 -8.71 -8.02 -6.44
CA HIS A 158 -9.18 -9.22 -7.13
C HIS A 158 -10.72 -9.24 -7.29
N THR A 159 -11.26 -9.86 -8.35
CA THR A 159 -12.72 -9.96 -8.61
C THR A 159 -13.40 -11.12 -7.91
N GLY A 160 -12.66 -12.14 -7.51
CA GLY A 160 -13.23 -13.38 -6.96
C GLY A 160 -14.00 -13.18 -5.65
N THR A 161 -14.99 -14.01 -5.43
CA THR A 161 -15.78 -14.06 -4.19
C THR A 161 -14.98 -14.57 -2.98
N ARG A 162 -13.81 -15.14 -3.22
CA ARG A 162 -12.91 -15.62 -2.15
C ARG A 162 -12.03 -14.45 -1.67
N PRO A 163 -11.75 -14.31 -0.37
CA PRO A 163 -10.89 -13.28 0.16
C PRO A 163 -9.41 -13.57 -0.15
N TYR A 164 -9.06 -13.71 -1.44
CA TYR A 164 -7.73 -14.05 -1.93
C TYR A 164 -6.66 -13.03 -1.45
N SER A 165 -7.05 -11.77 -1.33
CA SER A 165 -6.15 -10.75 -0.79
C SER A 165 -5.71 -11.02 0.66
N GLN A 166 -6.63 -11.47 1.51
CA GLN A 166 -6.28 -11.92 2.86
C GLN A 166 -5.52 -13.25 2.80
N PHE A 167 -5.84 -14.10 1.83
CA PHE A 167 -5.25 -15.42 1.68
C PHE A 167 -3.77 -15.32 1.25
N VAL A 168 -3.43 -14.54 0.24
CA VAL A 168 -2.03 -14.38 -0.20
C VAL A 168 -1.18 -13.76 0.92
N THR A 169 -1.70 -12.76 1.64
CA THR A 169 -0.95 -12.12 2.73
C THR A 169 -0.92 -12.95 4.03
N GLN A 170 -1.88 -13.85 4.24
CA GLN A 170 -1.97 -14.69 5.43
C GLN A 170 -1.47 -16.13 5.19
N ALA A 171 -1.69 -16.68 3.98
CA ALA A 171 -1.30 -18.04 3.66
C ALA A 171 0.20 -18.19 3.41
N LEU A 172 0.83 -17.22 2.74
CA LEU A 172 2.28 -17.19 2.54
C LEU A 172 2.99 -16.66 3.79
N LYS A 173 2.60 -17.11 4.99
CA LYS A 173 3.26 -16.64 6.19
C LYS A 173 4.70 -17.09 6.28
N ARG A 174 4.98 -18.31 5.92
CA ARG A 174 6.30 -18.88 5.97
C ARG A 174 6.50 -19.85 4.82
N PHE A 175 7.56 -19.68 4.06
CA PHE A 175 7.87 -20.57 2.94
C PHE A 175 9.37 -20.66 2.69
N GLU A 176 9.77 -21.68 1.91
CA GLU A 176 11.14 -21.95 1.54
C GLU A 176 11.21 -22.36 0.06
N PHE A 177 12.21 -21.84 -0.63
CA PHE A 177 12.62 -22.27 -1.96
C PHE A 177 13.73 -23.32 -1.80
N LEU A 178 13.40 -24.56 -2.05
CA LEU A 178 14.33 -25.67 -1.89
C LEU A 178 15.04 -25.97 -3.23
N ALA A 179 16.11 -26.76 -3.13
CA ALA A 179 16.74 -27.36 -4.30
C ALA A 179 15.75 -28.20 -5.12
N ASP A 180 16.13 -28.55 -6.36
CA ASP A 180 15.31 -29.36 -7.27
C ASP A 180 13.94 -28.75 -7.58
N SER A 181 13.85 -27.41 -7.62
CA SER A 181 12.61 -26.69 -7.92
C SER A 181 11.46 -26.99 -6.96
N LYS A 182 11.74 -27.40 -5.74
CA LYS A 182 10.73 -27.66 -4.72
C LYS A 182 10.41 -26.40 -3.93
N PHE A 183 9.13 -26.25 -3.58
CA PHE A 183 8.63 -25.15 -2.79
C PHE A 183 7.80 -25.69 -1.63
N THR A 184 8.06 -25.18 -0.42
CA THR A 184 7.29 -25.50 0.77
C THR A 184 6.72 -24.23 1.38
N PHE A 185 5.52 -24.32 1.93
CA PHE A 185 4.95 -23.21 2.69
C PHE A 185 4.16 -23.73 3.89
N THR A 186 4.02 -22.87 4.89
CA THR A 186 3.23 -23.13 6.08
C THR A 186 2.04 -22.21 6.11
N VAL A 187 0.84 -22.79 6.07
CA VAL A 187 -0.40 -22.05 6.28
C VAL A 187 -0.59 -21.79 7.75
N LEU A 188 -0.95 -20.54 8.08
CA LEU A 188 -1.33 -20.18 9.42
C LEU A 188 -2.70 -20.70 9.82
N SER A 189 -2.92 -20.63 11.15
CA SER A 189 -4.15 -20.92 11.86
C SER A 189 -5.42 -21.04 11.01
N PRO A 190 -6.25 -22.05 11.29
CA PRO A 190 -6.12 -22.96 12.43
C PRO A 190 -5.23 -24.18 12.18
N LEU A 191 -4.74 -24.39 10.97
CA LEU A 191 -4.16 -25.67 10.57
C LEU A 191 -2.65 -25.83 10.86
N GLN A 192 -1.88 -24.75 10.94
CA GLN A 192 -0.40 -24.74 11.08
C GLN A 192 0.29 -25.88 10.30
N LYS A 193 -0.16 -26.13 9.07
CA LYS A 193 0.26 -27.29 8.29
C LYS A 193 1.23 -26.86 7.20
N SER A 194 2.34 -27.56 7.10
CA SER A 194 3.29 -27.42 5.98
C SER A 194 2.79 -28.19 4.76
N PHE A 195 2.96 -27.61 3.60
CA PHE A 195 2.60 -28.19 2.30
C PHE A 195 3.88 -28.30 1.45
N PRO A 196 4.50 -29.50 1.36
CA PRO A 196 5.79 -29.67 0.69
C PRO A 196 5.69 -29.87 -0.83
N ASN A 197 4.51 -29.81 -1.42
CA ASN A 197 4.25 -30.26 -2.78
C ASN A 197 4.20 -29.12 -3.81
N GLY A 198 4.82 -27.99 -3.52
CA GLY A 198 4.95 -26.91 -4.46
C GLY A 198 6.18 -27.06 -5.34
N THR A 199 6.13 -26.40 -6.49
CA THR A 199 7.28 -26.22 -7.39
C THR A 199 7.51 -24.76 -7.67
N TRP A 200 8.75 -24.41 -8.01
CA TRP A 200 9.11 -23.07 -8.43
C TRP A 200 10.14 -23.10 -9.55
N THR A 201 10.12 -22.07 -10.37
CA THR A 201 11.10 -21.88 -11.43
C THR A 201 11.49 -20.41 -11.56
N VAL A 202 12.69 -20.15 -12.04
CA VAL A 202 13.13 -18.81 -12.44
C VAL A 202 13.47 -18.84 -13.91
N LYS A 203 12.86 -17.95 -14.68
CA LYS A 203 13.13 -17.79 -16.10
C LYS A 203 12.90 -16.34 -16.52
N SER A 204 13.87 -15.78 -17.24
CA SER A 204 13.79 -14.39 -17.72
C SER A 204 13.49 -13.38 -16.61
N LYS A 205 14.14 -13.53 -15.46
CA LYS A 205 13.98 -12.73 -14.25
C LYS A 205 12.56 -12.80 -13.63
N ARG A 206 11.80 -13.83 -13.94
CA ARG A 206 10.47 -14.10 -13.41
C ARG A 206 10.50 -15.37 -12.58
N ILE A 207 9.75 -15.34 -11.50
CA ILE A 207 9.52 -16.50 -10.65
C ILE A 207 8.09 -16.95 -10.88
N ASP A 208 7.93 -18.23 -11.16
CA ASP A 208 6.65 -18.91 -11.15
C ASP A 208 6.63 -19.90 -9.99
N ILE A 209 5.53 -19.90 -9.23
CA ILE A 209 5.32 -20.79 -8.09
C ILE A 209 3.97 -21.46 -8.28
N ASP A 210 3.99 -22.79 -8.30
CA ASP A 210 2.79 -23.63 -8.35
C ASP A 210 2.71 -24.47 -7.08
N THR A 211 1.61 -24.40 -6.37
CA THR A 211 1.42 -25.18 -5.16
C THR A 211 -0.04 -25.55 -4.93
N GLN A 212 -0.27 -26.61 -4.18
CA GLN A 212 -1.59 -27.07 -3.79
C GLN A 212 -1.85 -26.71 -2.34
N ILE A 213 -2.91 -25.98 -2.10
CA ILE A 213 -3.37 -25.62 -0.78
C ILE A 213 -4.74 -26.25 -0.52
N PRO A 214 -5.22 -26.34 0.75
CA PRO A 214 -6.49 -26.98 1.05
C PRO A 214 -7.71 -26.38 0.34
N LEU A 215 -7.59 -25.12 -0.12
CA LEU A 215 -8.66 -24.39 -0.81
C LEU A 215 -8.57 -24.48 -2.35
N GLY A 216 -7.60 -25.21 -2.88
CA GLY A 216 -7.35 -25.37 -4.31
C GLY A 216 -5.91 -25.03 -4.72
N PRO A 217 -5.60 -25.04 -6.01
CA PRO A 217 -4.29 -24.64 -6.50
C PRO A 217 -4.04 -23.17 -6.19
N MET A 218 -2.82 -22.83 -5.79
CA MET A 218 -2.31 -21.47 -5.69
C MET A 218 -1.16 -21.31 -6.68
N GLN A 219 -1.30 -20.35 -7.56
CA GLN A 219 -0.32 -20.04 -8.58
C GLN A 219 0.10 -18.58 -8.46
N LEU A 220 1.40 -18.35 -8.33
CA LEU A 220 2.01 -17.03 -8.44
C LEU A 220 2.83 -17.04 -9.70
N HIS A 221 2.35 -16.32 -10.71
CA HIS A 221 3.02 -16.24 -11.99
C HIS A 221 3.62 -14.87 -12.23
N ASN A 222 4.58 -14.80 -13.14
CA ASN A 222 5.18 -13.55 -13.58
C ASN A 222 5.69 -12.67 -12.41
N THR A 223 6.09 -13.34 -11.31
CA THR A 223 6.55 -12.66 -10.11
C THR A 223 7.90 -12.00 -10.33
N ARG A 224 8.01 -10.71 -10.02
CA ARG A 224 9.22 -9.89 -10.18
C ARG A 224 9.83 -9.61 -8.82
N ILE A 225 11.13 -9.58 -8.76
CA ILE A 225 11.87 -9.19 -7.56
C ILE A 225 12.04 -7.67 -7.54
N GLN A 226 11.52 -7.06 -6.49
CA GLN A 226 11.71 -5.63 -6.20
C GLN A 226 12.96 -5.40 -5.33
N ASN A 227 13.17 -6.28 -4.36
CA ASN A 227 14.35 -6.29 -3.51
C ASN A 227 14.67 -7.73 -3.07
N LEU A 228 15.94 -8.09 -3.06
CA LEU A 228 16.41 -9.39 -2.61
C LEU A 228 17.76 -9.22 -1.90
N THR A 229 17.75 -9.47 -0.62
CA THR A 229 18.94 -9.48 0.24
C THR A 229 18.91 -10.72 1.12
N ASN A 230 19.96 -10.96 1.90
CA ASN A 230 19.97 -12.03 2.90
C ASN A 230 18.99 -11.82 4.07
N LYS A 231 18.28 -10.71 4.12
CA LYS A 231 17.34 -10.36 5.20
C LYS A 231 15.93 -10.06 4.71
N GLU A 232 15.79 -9.63 3.47
CA GLU A 232 14.52 -9.14 2.94
C GLU A 232 14.30 -9.61 1.50
N LEU A 233 13.07 -10.04 1.24
CA LEU A 233 12.55 -10.33 -0.09
C LEU A 233 11.29 -9.49 -0.32
N VAL A 234 11.28 -8.70 -1.39
CA VAL A 234 10.09 -7.97 -1.84
C VAL A 234 9.75 -8.43 -3.25
N MET A 235 8.53 -8.93 -3.42
CA MET A 235 8.03 -9.47 -4.68
C MET A 235 6.83 -8.67 -5.17
N LEU A 236 6.80 -8.36 -6.46
CA LEU A 236 5.61 -7.92 -7.18
C LEU A 236 5.04 -9.13 -7.91
N THR A 237 3.84 -9.57 -7.55
CA THR A 237 3.23 -10.78 -8.09
C THR A 237 1.81 -10.56 -8.54
N GLU A 238 1.42 -11.26 -9.59
CA GLU A 238 0.06 -11.33 -10.08
C GLU A 238 -0.58 -12.61 -9.56
N VAL A 239 -1.76 -12.49 -8.95
CA VAL A 239 -2.58 -13.62 -8.50
C VAL A 239 -3.95 -13.47 -9.09
N GLU A 240 -4.33 -14.38 -10.00
CA GLU A 240 -5.51 -14.25 -10.84
C GLU A 240 -5.48 -12.88 -11.57
N ASP A 241 -6.38 -11.97 -11.22
CA ASP A 241 -6.49 -10.62 -11.80
C ASP A 241 -6.10 -9.50 -10.82
N GLY A 242 -5.52 -9.86 -9.70
CA GLY A 242 -4.99 -8.93 -8.69
C GLY A 242 -3.48 -8.74 -8.80
N LEU A 243 -2.98 -7.59 -8.35
CA LEU A 243 -1.55 -7.27 -8.29
C LEU A 243 -1.16 -6.96 -6.84
N PHE A 244 -0.11 -7.62 -6.36
CA PHE A 244 0.33 -7.57 -4.97
C PHE A 244 1.82 -7.24 -4.89
N LEU A 245 2.15 -6.36 -3.96
CA LEU A 245 3.52 -6.13 -3.51
C LEU A 245 3.67 -6.81 -2.15
N LEU A 246 4.43 -7.89 -2.11
CA LEU A 246 4.58 -8.74 -0.93
C LEU A 246 5.98 -8.58 -0.35
N THR A 247 6.06 -8.37 0.95
CA THR A 247 7.33 -8.23 1.69
C THR A 247 7.50 -9.37 2.67
N PHE A 248 8.71 -9.93 2.69
CA PHE A 248 9.11 -11.03 3.55
C PHE A 248 10.46 -10.73 4.19
N GLU A 249 10.68 -11.29 5.37
CA GLU A 249 11.96 -11.28 6.08
C GLU A 249 12.51 -12.69 6.21
N ALA A 250 13.83 -12.83 6.11
CA ALA A 250 14.53 -14.08 6.38
C ALA A 250 14.54 -14.37 7.88
N GLN A 251 14.33 -15.65 8.24
CA GLN A 251 14.36 -16.17 9.61
C GLN A 251 15.65 -16.91 9.91
#